data_88ce4eab3255c8822cd073929b30c7e8
#
_entry.id   88ce4eab3255c8822cd073929b30c7e8
#
_cell.length_a   1.000
_cell.length_b   1.000
_cell.length_c   1.000
_cell.angle_alpha   90.00
_cell.angle_beta   90.00
_cell.angle_gamma   90.00
#
_symmetry.space_group_name_H-M   'P 1'
#
loop_
_entity.id
_entity.type
_entity.pdbx_description
1 polymer ?
#
loop_
_entity_poly.entity_id
_entity_poly.type
_entity_poly.pdbx_seq_one_letter_code
_entity_poly.pdbx_strand_id
1 'polypeptide(L)'
;MDNTTASDAVPPGPQDHRRGAWRTWLAIGCTGFGGPAGQLAILHREVVERRSWLTEAEFLAAMKVCMLLPGPEAQQVATYAGWRLGGIRGGLLAGTLFVLPGAVIVTLMAWLHAAGSSLPLVSAAFAGTRPAV
;
A
#
# COMPACT_ATOMS: atom_id res chain seq x y z
N MET A 1 -25.06 -42.29 6.41
CA MET A 1 -23.74 -42.07 5.77
C MET A 1 -23.92 -40.96 4.75
N ASP A 2 -24.13 -39.75 5.25
CA ASP A 2 -24.29 -38.56 4.41
C ASP A 2 -23.06 -37.71 4.47
N ASN A 3 -22.26 -37.83 3.42
CA ASN A 3 -21.13 -36.99 3.18
C ASN A 3 -21.63 -35.76 2.39
N THR A 4 -22.39 -34.92 3.05
CA THR A 4 -22.91 -33.70 2.47
C THR A 4 -21.90 -32.58 2.68
N THR A 5 -21.10 -32.36 1.66
CA THR A 5 -20.75 -31.05 1.13
C THR A 5 -20.18 -30.05 2.10
N ALA A 6 -18.88 -30.10 2.25
CA ALA A 6 -18.15 -28.85 2.50
C ALA A 6 -18.51 -27.91 1.34
N SER A 7 -19.32 -26.95 1.67
CA SER A 7 -19.86 -25.90 0.84
C SER A 7 -18.85 -25.43 -0.22
N ASP A 8 -19.20 -25.64 -1.47
CA ASP A 8 -18.72 -24.88 -2.61
C ASP A 8 -19.13 -23.40 -2.44
N ALA A 9 -18.49 -22.72 -1.52
CA ALA A 9 -18.50 -21.27 -1.45
C ALA A 9 -17.78 -20.80 -2.71
N VAL A 10 -18.55 -20.61 -3.78
CA VAL A 10 -18.10 -19.91 -4.99
C VAL A 10 -17.40 -18.65 -4.51
N PRO A 11 -16.10 -18.46 -4.79
CA PRO A 11 -15.41 -17.24 -4.40
C PRO A 11 -16.17 -16.07 -4.99
N PRO A 12 -16.44 -15.00 -4.23
CA PRO A 12 -17.18 -13.85 -4.70
C PRO A 12 -16.54 -13.34 -5.99
N GLY A 13 -17.37 -13.16 -7.02
CA GLY A 13 -16.93 -12.85 -8.38
C GLY A 13 -16.11 -11.54 -8.43
N PRO A 14 -15.27 -11.35 -9.48
CA PRO A 14 -14.31 -10.24 -9.60
C PRO A 14 -14.93 -8.82 -9.54
N GLN A 15 -16.23 -8.70 -9.64
CA GLN A 15 -16.92 -7.41 -9.75
C GLN A 15 -17.21 -6.77 -8.39
N ASP A 16 -17.37 -7.55 -7.35
CA ASP A 16 -17.66 -7.02 -6.01
C ASP A 16 -16.37 -6.50 -5.31
N HIS A 17 -15.23 -7.02 -5.71
CA HIS A 17 -13.91 -6.61 -5.20
C HIS A 17 -13.45 -5.22 -5.71
N ARG A 18 -14.01 -4.75 -6.82
CA ARG A 18 -13.63 -3.45 -7.43
C ARG A 18 -14.28 -2.26 -6.74
N ARG A 19 -15.52 -2.43 -6.22
CA ARG A 19 -16.22 -1.37 -5.51
C ARG A 19 -15.60 -1.17 -4.14
N GLY A 20 -14.82 -0.11 -4.01
CA GLY A 20 -14.16 0.26 -2.76
C GLY A 20 -12.68 -0.14 -2.65
N ALA A 21 -12.10 -0.86 -3.62
CA ALA A 21 -10.68 -1.19 -3.61
C ALA A 21 -9.78 0.06 -3.52
N TRP A 22 -10.15 1.17 -4.16
CA TRP A 22 -9.43 2.43 -4.08
C TRP A 22 -9.32 2.98 -2.64
N ARG A 23 -10.38 2.81 -1.84
CA ARG A 23 -10.37 3.23 -0.41
C ARG A 23 -9.37 2.40 0.39
N THR A 24 -9.24 1.13 0.06
CA THR A 24 -8.28 0.24 0.70
C THR A 24 -6.86 0.64 0.37
N TRP A 25 -6.57 0.89 -0.90
CA TRP A 25 -5.24 1.33 -1.32
C TRP A 25 -4.85 2.67 -0.69
N LEU A 26 -5.78 3.61 -0.62
CA LEU A 26 -5.57 4.86 0.06
C LEU A 26 -5.34 4.67 1.57
N ALA A 27 -6.15 3.82 2.21
CA ALA A 27 -6.00 3.52 3.63
C ALA A 27 -4.65 2.86 3.95
N ILE A 28 -4.21 1.90 3.11
CA ILE A 28 -2.90 1.26 3.25
C ILE A 28 -1.78 2.31 3.11
N GLY A 29 -1.88 3.20 2.11
CA GLY A 29 -0.94 4.29 1.90
C GLY A 29 -0.88 5.27 3.08
N CYS A 30 -2.03 5.59 3.70
CA CYS A 30 -2.09 6.46 4.88
C CYS A 30 -1.59 5.80 6.16
N THR A 31 -1.76 4.48 6.31
CA THR A 31 -1.39 3.74 7.53
C THR A 31 -0.02 3.09 7.45
N GLY A 32 0.65 3.20 6.32
CA GLY A 32 1.94 2.57 6.03
C GLY A 32 3.13 3.16 6.80
N PHE A 33 2.94 3.54 8.07
CA PHE A 33 4.01 3.95 8.97
C PHE A 33 4.68 2.70 9.58
N GLY A 34 6.00 2.65 9.57
CA GLY A 34 6.76 1.54 10.18
C GLY A 34 7.80 0.90 9.25
N GLY A 35 8.12 1.56 8.15
CA GLY A 35 9.12 1.10 7.19
C GLY A 35 8.63 -0.06 6.29
N PRO A 36 9.50 -0.64 5.46
CA PRO A 36 9.12 -1.63 4.45
C PRO A 36 8.44 -2.86 5.03
N ALA A 37 8.95 -3.39 6.15
CA ALA A 37 8.37 -4.56 6.81
C ALA A 37 6.96 -4.29 7.37
N GLY A 38 6.74 -3.13 7.97
CA GLY A 38 5.42 -2.72 8.46
C GLY A 38 4.41 -2.54 7.34
N GLN A 39 4.82 -1.94 6.23
CA GLN A 39 3.99 -1.77 5.04
C GLN A 39 3.60 -3.11 4.42
N LEU A 40 4.55 -4.05 4.30
CA LEU A 40 4.28 -5.41 3.80
C LEU A 40 3.33 -6.18 4.72
N ALA A 41 3.46 -6.05 6.04
CA ALA A 41 2.56 -6.68 7.00
C ALA A 41 1.13 -6.14 6.90
N ILE A 42 0.95 -4.82 6.75
CA ILE A 42 -0.37 -4.21 6.55
C ILE A 42 -0.96 -4.68 5.22
N LEU A 43 -0.14 -4.71 4.16
CA LEU A 43 -0.56 -5.14 2.84
C LEU A 43 -1.00 -6.60 2.84
N HIS A 44 -0.22 -7.49 3.46
CA HIS A 44 -0.55 -8.90 3.63
C HIS A 44 -1.90 -9.07 4.33
N ARG A 45 -2.07 -8.43 5.48
CA ARG A 45 -3.31 -8.49 6.25
C ARG A 45 -4.53 -8.04 5.47
N GLU A 46 -4.42 -6.94 4.71
CA GLU A 46 -5.56 -6.43 3.93
C GLU A 46 -5.86 -7.29 2.69
N VAL A 47 -4.83 -7.73 1.97
CA VAL A 47 -4.97 -8.37 0.65
C VAL A 47 -5.20 -9.87 0.77
N VAL A 48 -4.59 -10.53 1.75
CA VAL A 48 -4.69 -11.99 1.97
C VAL A 48 -5.75 -12.30 3.02
N GLU A 49 -5.57 -11.80 4.25
CA GLU A 49 -6.40 -12.23 5.39
C GLU A 49 -7.81 -11.62 5.35
N ARG A 50 -7.92 -10.30 5.14
CA ARG A 50 -9.22 -9.60 5.24
C ARG A 50 -10.07 -9.70 3.99
N ARG A 51 -9.43 -9.63 2.82
CA ARG A 51 -10.14 -9.53 1.55
C ARG A 51 -9.99 -10.74 0.64
N SER A 52 -9.05 -11.62 0.96
CA SER A 52 -8.77 -12.83 0.17
C SER A 52 -8.60 -12.52 -1.32
N TRP A 53 -7.98 -11.37 -1.64
CA TRP A 53 -7.72 -10.97 -3.02
C TRP A 53 -6.59 -11.76 -3.66
N LEU A 54 -5.64 -12.18 -2.85
CA LEU A 54 -4.55 -13.08 -3.20
C LEU A 54 -4.51 -14.22 -2.20
N THR A 55 -4.09 -15.38 -2.67
CA THR A 55 -3.73 -16.48 -1.78
C THR A 55 -2.38 -16.19 -1.13
N GLU A 56 -2.11 -16.83 0.00
CA GLU A 56 -0.80 -16.75 0.69
C GLU A 56 0.36 -17.09 -0.26
N ALA A 57 0.19 -18.15 -1.06
CA ALA A 57 1.21 -18.59 -2.01
C ALA A 57 1.48 -17.54 -3.10
N GLU A 58 0.42 -16.89 -3.64
CA GLU A 58 0.54 -15.83 -4.64
C GLU A 58 1.22 -14.59 -4.05
N PHE A 59 0.85 -14.20 -2.83
CA PHE A 59 1.47 -13.07 -2.14
C PHE A 59 2.96 -13.29 -1.92
N LEU A 60 3.35 -14.46 -1.38
CA LEU A 60 4.74 -14.80 -1.14
C LEU A 60 5.55 -14.91 -2.44
N ALA A 61 4.95 -15.45 -3.51
CA ALA A 61 5.59 -15.50 -4.82
C ALA A 61 5.84 -14.09 -5.38
N ALA A 62 4.84 -13.20 -5.29
CA ALA A 62 4.97 -11.81 -5.71
C ALA A 62 6.05 -11.08 -4.89
N MET A 63 6.06 -11.26 -3.58
CA MET A 63 7.05 -10.67 -2.69
C MET A 63 8.48 -11.10 -3.05
N LYS A 64 8.71 -12.39 -3.31
CA LYS A 64 10.02 -12.90 -3.73
C LYS A 64 10.51 -12.26 -5.04
N VAL A 65 9.61 -12.08 -6.01
CA VAL A 65 9.95 -11.42 -7.28
C VAL A 65 10.25 -9.94 -7.07
N CYS A 66 9.44 -9.25 -6.26
CA CYS A 66 9.65 -7.84 -5.96
C CYS A 66 10.97 -7.58 -5.22
N MET A 67 11.40 -8.48 -4.33
CA MET A 67 12.69 -8.39 -3.64
C MET A 67 13.91 -8.52 -4.57
N LEU A 68 13.76 -9.11 -5.75
CA LEU A 68 14.80 -9.19 -6.76
C LEU A 68 14.92 -7.91 -7.59
N LEU A 69 13.89 -7.07 -7.59
CA LEU A 69 13.86 -5.84 -8.35
C LEU A 69 14.28 -4.67 -7.44
N PRO A 70 15.19 -3.80 -7.91
CA PRO A 70 15.55 -2.61 -7.15
C PRO A 70 14.34 -1.66 -7.10
N GLY A 71 13.89 -1.29 -5.89
CA GLY A 71 12.79 -0.36 -5.71
C GLY A 71 11.99 -0.58 -4.42
N PRO A 72 10.92 0.21 -4.20
CA PRO A 72 10.07 0.08 -3.01
C PRO A 72 9.21 -1.19 -3.10
N GLU A 73 9.62 -2.24 -2.42
CA GLU A 73 9.02 -3.58 -2.45
C GLU A 73 7.52 -3.57 -2.17
N ALA A 74 7.10 -2.85 -1.13
CA ALA A 74 5.69 -2.78 -0.74
C ALA A 74 4.81 -2.16 -1.84
N GLN A 75 5.32 -1.14 -2.54
CA GLN A 75 4.62 -0.53 -3.68
C GLN A 75 4.51 -1.48 -4.87
N GLN A 76 5.57 -2.24 -5.14
CA GLN A 76 5.58 -3.23 -6.23
C GLN A 76 4.55 -4.32 -5.97
N VAL A 77 4.50 -4.87 -4.74
CA VAL A 77 3.51 -5.87 -4.33
C VAL A 77 2.09 -5.29 -4.38
N ALA A 78 1.87 -4.04 -3.93
CA ALA A 78 0.59 -3.36 -4.03
C ALA A 78 0.14 -3.20 -5.49
N THR A 79 1.05 -2.79 -6.36
CA THR A 79 0.80 -2.66 -7.80
C THR A 79 0.44 -4.00 -8.44
N TYR A 80 1.16 -5.06 -8.10
CA TYR A 80 0.86 -6.42 -8.55
C TYR A 80 -0.53 -6.89 -8.08
N ALA A 81 -0.85 -6.70 -6.81
CA ALA A 81 -2.16 -7.06 -6.26
C ALA A 81 -3.28 -6.29 -6.97
N GLY A 82 -3.09 -5.00 -7.20
CA GLY A 82 -4.03 -4.18 -7.96
C GLY A 82 -4.19 -4.63 -9.41
N TRP A 83 -3.10 -5.05 -10.05
CA TRP A 83 -3.12 -5.61 -11.40
C TRP A 83 -3.90 -6.93 -11.48
N ARG A 84 -3.72 -7.81 -10.52
CA ARG A 84 -4.48 -9.05 -10.43
C ARG A 84 -5.99 -8.82 -10.32
N LEU A 85 -6.40 -7.77 -9.61
CA LEU A 85 -7.80 -7.40 -9.39
C LEU A 85 -8.44 -6.70 -10.59
N GLY A 86 -7.73 -5.80 -11.24
CA GLY A 86 -8.29 -4.88 -12.21
C GLY A 86 -7.49 -4.68 -13.48
N GLY A 87 -6.53 -5.57 -13.78
CA GLY A 87 -5.63 -5.42 -14.91
C GLY A 87 -4.75 -4.16 -14.76
N ILE A 88 -4.30 -3.61 -15.87
CA ILE A 88 -3.38 -2.45 -15.90
C ILE A 88 -3.93 -1.26 -15.12
N ARG A 89 -5.24 -0.98 -15.26
CA ARG A 89 -5.90 0.12 -14.53
C ARG A 89 -5.91 -0.11 -13.03
N GLY A 90 -6.13 -1.35 -12.59
CA GLY A 90 -6.08 -1.72 -11.17
C GLY A 90 -4.68 -1.55 -10.58
N GLY A 91 -3.65 -1.98 -11.30
CA GLY A 91 -2.26 -1.82 -10.90
C GLY A 91 -1.84 -0.34 -10.78
N LEU A 92 -2.17 0.47 -11.78
CA LEU A 92 -1.90 1.91 -11.76
C LEU A 92 -2.61 2.60 -10.58
N LEU A 93 -3.88 2.30 -10.36
CA LEU A 93 -4.64 2.86 -9.24
C LEU A 93 -4.05 2.44 -7.88
N ALA A 94 -3.72 1.17 -7.72
CA ALA A 94 -3.13 0.68 -6.47
C ALA A 94 -1.77 1.33 -6.20
N GLY A 95 -0.88 1.36 -7.18
CA GLY A 95 0.45 1.95 -7.04
C GLY A 95 0.40 3.46 -6.78
N THR A 96 -0.44 4.20 -7.50
CA THR A 96 -0.57 5.66 -7.31
C THR A 96 -1.20 6.00 -5.97
N LEU A 97 -2.31 5.35 -5.59
CA LEU A 97 -2.99 5.59 -4.31
C LEU A 97 -2.14 5.18 -3.10
N PHE A 98 -1.27 4.19 -3.26
CA PHE A 98 -0.33 3.79 -2.23
C PHE A 98 0.71 4.89 -1.92
N VAL A 99 1.23 5.56 -2.95
CA VAL A 99 2.29 6.59 -2.82
C VAL A 99 1.70 7.98 -2.55
N LEU A 100 0.49 8.25 -3.02
CA LEU A 100 -0.11 9.58 -3.01
C LEU A 100 -0.13 10.24 -1.62
N PRO A 101 -0.52 9.58 -0.52
CA PRO A 101 -0.51 10.22 0.80
C PRO A 101 0.88 10.70 1.22
N GLY A 102 1.91 9.86 0.99
CA GLY A 102 3.30 10.24 1.28
C GLY A 102 3.77 11.41 0.42
N ALA A 103 3.47 11.38 -0.88
CA ALA A 103 3.82 12.46 -1.79
C ALA A 103 3.16 13.79 -1.40
N VAL A 104 1.89 13.77 -0.99
CA VAL A 104 1.17 14.96 -0.51
C VAL A 104 1.83 15.52 0.75
N ILE A 105 2.15 14.68 1.73
CA ILE A 105 2.81 15.11 2.98
C ILE A 105 4.17 15.75 2.68
N VAL A 106 5.01 15.09 1.88
CA VAL A 106 6.33 15.61 1.53
C VAL A 106 6.23 16.93 0.77
N THR A 107 5.31 17.02 -0.21
CA THR A 107 5.10 18.24 -0.98
C THR A 107 4.60 19.38 -0.10
N LEU A 108 3.66 19.10 0.82
CA LEU A 108 3.15 20.09 1.78
C LEU A 108 4.26 20.58 2.71
N MET A 109 5.10 19.67 3.21
CA MET A 109 6.24 20.02 4.04
C MET A 109 7.26 20.88 3.29
N ALA A 110 7.57 20.52 2.06
CA ALA A 110 8.48 21.30 1.20
C ALA A 110 7.91 22.69 0.90
N TRP A 111 6.61 22.76 0.60
CA TRP A 111 5.94 24.04 0.35
C TRP A 111 5.91 24.91 1.61
N LEU A 112 5.60 24.34 2.76
CA LEU A 112 5.58 25.05 4.05
C LEU A 112 6.99 25.55 4.41
N HIS A 113 8.03 24.78 4.12
CA HIS A 113 9.41 25.20 4.30
C HIS A 113 9.76 26.38 3.40
N ALA A 114 9.40 26.30 2.12
CA ALA A 114 9.67 27.35 1.13
C ALA A 114 8.90 28.66 1.45
N ALA A 115 7.63 28.55 1.87
CA ALA A 115 6.79 29.68 2.22
C ALA A 115 7.10 30.26 3.60
N GLY A 116 7.56 29.42 4.53
CA GLY A 116 7.77 29.75 5.93
C GLY A 116 9.23 29.97 6.33
N SER A 117 10.14 30.13 5.37
CA SER A 117 11.57 30.37 5.66
C SER A 117 11.84 31.61 6.51
N SER A 118 10.85 32.50 6.63
CA SER A 118 10.87 33.69 7.51
C SER A 118 10.27 33.45 8.91
N LEU A 119 9.66 32.29 9.16
CA LEU A 119 9.03 32.00 10.45
C LEU A 119 9.98 31.18 11.35
N PRO A 120 10.36 31.67 12.53
CA PRO A 120 11.32 31.02 13.42
C PRO A 120 10.87 29.62 13.89
N LEU A 121 9.55 29.37 13.92
CA LEU A 121 8.98 28.08 14.32
C LEU A 121 9.25 26.97 13.29
N VAL A 122 9.22 27.29 12.01
CA VAL A 122 9.51 26.35 10.92
C VAL A 122 10.99 26.00 10.90
N SER A 123 11.87 26.97 11.08
CA SER A 123 13.32 26.74 11.18
C SER A 123 13.69 25.88 12.39
N ALA A 124 13.00 26.05 13.53
CA ALA A 124 13.20 25.24 14.72
C ALA A 124 12.77 23.78 14.53
N ALA A 125 11.63 23.54 13.86
CA ALA A 125 11.15 22.20 13.54
C ALA A 125 12.14 21.44 12.64
N PHE A 126 12.72 22.10 11.65
CA PHE A 126 13.73 21.51 10.76
C PHE A 126 15.13 21.43 11.41
N ALA A 127 15.46 22.28 12.38
CA ALA A 127 16.71 22.19 13.13
C ALA A 127 16.77 20.87 13.94
N GLY A 128 15.63 20.38 14.44
CA GLY A 128 15.55 19.12 15.15
C GLY A 128 15.79 17.87 14.29
N THR A 129 15.73 18.00 12.97
CA THR A 129 16.00 16.88 12.02
C THR A 129 17.43 16.91 11.47
N ARG A 130 18.24 17.91 11.79
CA ARG A 130 19.65 17.93 11.40
C ARG A 130 20.41 16.84 12.18
N PRO A 131 21.12 15.92 11.49
CA PRO A 131 21.98 15.00 12.20
C PRO A 131 23.02 15.81 12.98
N ALA A 132 23.19 15.47 14.26
CA ALA A 132 24.29 15.97 15.05
C ALA A 132 25.57 15.34 14.48
N VAL A 133 26.32 16.10 13.70
CA VAL A 133 27.66 15.75 13.23
C VAL A 133 28.66 16.45 14.14
#